data_21195f8f86ad1a2f97017a93171e7d84
#
_entry.id   21195f8f86ad1a2f97017a93171e7d84
#
_cell.length_a   1.000
_cell.length_b   1.000
_cell.length_c   1.000
_cell.angle_alpha   90.00
_cell.angle_beta   90.00
_cell.angle_gamma   90.00
#
_symmetry.space_group_name_H-M   'P 1'
#
loop_
_entity.id
_entity.type
_entity.pdbx_description
1 polymer ?
#
loop_
_entity_poly.entity_id
_entity_poly.type
_entity_poly.pdbx_seq_one_letter_code
_entity_poly.pdbx_strand_id
1 'polypeptide(L)'
;GVLVDSFLVLKEKCTDTMFYLFSTNTDREIFRFGREGRGVCEFYYPFFLVNSFAYDSLIIYDSPAATLTKIDLAALVESRDIAKCVNSEHLYRNLNFMYNFNKIDSAFIGTFIEKDEGLFSFCNRNNGEIKNTDYVPYYFYEKGRKDAYCHHVLVSEKDNSIIVPFKYMNLINCYDLDGNLKVTYALDWIKEEINTQIRVDDHTTVTFYRAYATQNYCYLLWEGCKIEDARKYPTKIVVMSWNGKL
;
A
#
# COMPACT_ATOMS: atom_id res chain seq x y z
N GLY A 1 3.15 9.60 -3.91
CA GLY A 1 3.42 9.52 -5.35
C GLY A 1 3.78 8.13 -5.80
N VAL A 2 3.75 7.89 -7.07
CA VAL A 2 4.11 6.62 -7.70
C VAL A 2 4.92 6.89 -8.98
N LEU A 3 5.88 6.02 -9.23
CA LEU A 3 6.65 6.02 -10.47
C LEU A 3 6.12 4.93 -11.40
N VAL A 4 5.81 5.30 -12.65
CA VAL A 4 5.35 4.39 -13.69
C VAL A 4 6.18 4.70 -14.94
N ASP A 5 7.06 3.80 -15.33
CA ASP A 5 8.05 4.00 -16.38
C ASP A 5 8.84 5.32 -16.18
N SER A 6 8.80 6.24 -17.13
CA SER A 6 9.46 7.55 -17.08
C SER A 6 8.59 8.68 -16.49
N PHE A 7 7.51 8.32 -15.81
CA PHE A 7 6.55 9.27 -15.27
C PHE A 7 6.45 9.18 -13.74
N LEU A 8 6.55 10.32 -13.07
CA LEU A 8 6.21 10.47 -11.66
C LEU A 8 4.80 11.06 -11.53
N VAL A 9 3.92 10.35 -10.85
CA VAL A 9 2.58 10.85 -10.52
C VAL A 9 2.53 11.19 -9.04
N LEU A 10 2.23 12.44 -8.75
CA LEU A 10 1.99 12.91 -7.39
C LEU A 10 0.50 13.12 -7.15
N LYS A 11 0.04 12.81 -5.93
CA LYS A 11 -1.32 13.08 -5.48
C LYS A 11 -1.29 14.19 -4.43
N GLU A 12 -2.16 15.18 -4.60
CA GLU A 12 -2.41 16.26 -3.65
C GLU A 12 -3.84 16.21 -3.12
N LYS A 13 -4.03 16.58 -1.84
CA LYS A 13 -5.30 16.36 -1.14
C LYS A 13 -6.29 17.53 -1.20
N CYS A 14 -5.89 18.72 -1.57
CA CYS A 14 -6.65 19.95 -1.31
C CYS A 14 -6.80 20.87 -2.51
N THR A 15 -6.77 20.35 -3.73
CA THR A 15 -6.87 21.13 -4.96
C THR A 15 -7.99 20.63 -5.84
N ASP A 16 -8.48 21.48 -6.74
CA ASP A 16 -9.46 21.11 -7.78
C ASP A 16 -8.93 19.99 -8.69
N THR A 17 -7.62 19.76 -8.67
CA THR A 17 -6.94 18.69 -9.42
C THR A 17 -6.17 17.79 -8.46
N MET A 18 -6.43 16.49 -8.50
CA MET A 18 -5.85 15.53 -7.56
C MET A 18 -4.47 15.01 -7.95
N PHE A 19 -4.17 14.92 -9.25
CA PHE A 19 -2.97 14.26 -9.74
C PHE A 19 -2.16 15.16 -10.66
N TYR A 20 -0.85 15.14 -10.44
CA TYR A 20 0.16 15.88 -11.19
C TYR A 20 1.10 14.88 -11.83
N LEU A 21 1.24 14.94 -13.15
CA LEU A 21 2.12 14.09 -13.95
C LEU A 21 3.40 14.83 -14.29
N PHE A 22 4.53 14.27 -13.92
CA PHE A 22 5.86 14.78 -14.23
C PHE A 22 6.63 13.81 -15.11
N SER A 23 7.46 14.34 -16.02
CA SER A 23 8.47 13.54 -16.72
C SER A 23 9.74 13.46 -15.87
N THR A 24 10.22 12.24 -15.63
CA THR A 24 11.52 12.03 -14.96
C THR A 24 12.72 12.36 -15.86
N ASN A 25 12.50 12.43 -17.18
CA ASN A 25 13.53 12.79 -18.14
C ASN A 25 13.80 14.30 -18.20
N THR A 26 12.79 15.11 -17.88
CA THR A 26 12.88 16.59 -18.00
C THR A 26 12.65 17.31 -16.69
N ASP A 27 12.27 16.61 -15.62
CA ASP A 27 11.88 17.12 -14.30
C ASP A 27 10.76 18.19 -14.38
N ARG A 28 9.90 18.09 -15.40
CA ARG A 28 8.82 19.06 -15.63
C ARG A 28 7.46 18.43 -15.48
N GLU A 29 6.53 19.23 -14.97
CA GLU A 29 5.11 18.90 -15.02
C GLU A 29 4.63 18.86 -16.48
N ILE A 30 3.93 17.79 -16.83
CA ILE A 30 3.42 17.55 -18.19
C ILE A 30 1.92 17.76 -18.25
N PHE A 31 1.19 17.26 -17.22
CA PHE A 31 -0.26 17.20 -17.22
C PHE A 31 -0.83 17.17 -15.82
N ARG A 32 -2.09 17.60 -15.69
CA ARG A 32 -2.88 17.49 -14.45
C ARG A 32 -4.20 16.83 -14.74
N PHE A 33 -4.67 15.97 -13.83
CA PHE A 33 -5.94 15.27 -14.00
C PHE A 33 -6.54 14.83 -12.67
N GLY A 34 -7.79 14.35 -12.76
CA GLY A 34 -8.54 13.86 -11.61
C GLY A 34 -9.10 14.99 -10.75
N ARG A 35 -10.34 14.86 -10.39
CA ARG A 35 -11.05 15.75 -9.46
C ARG A 35 -12.03 14.95 -8.63
N GLU A 36 -12.65 15.56 -7.63
CA GLU A 36 -13.70 14.93 -6.86
C GLU A 36 -14.98 14.76 -7.68
N GLY A 37 -15.57 13.55 -7.66
CA GLY A 37 -16.83 13.28 -8.35
C GLY A 37 -17.02 11.83 -8.79
N ARG A 38 -17.93 11.63 -9.75
CA ARG A 38 -18.33 10.31 -10.30
C ARG A 38 -18.16 10.18 -11.82
N GLY A 39 -17.61 11.17 -12.45
CA GLY A 39 -17.35 11.15 -13.89
C GLY A 39 -16.07 10.40 -14.27
N VAL A 40 -15.72 10.48 -15.54
CA VAL A 40 -14.47 9.92 -16.05
C VAL A 40 -13.29 10.62 -15.38
N CYS A 41 -12.40 9.85 -14.74
CA CYS A 41 -11.30 10.38 -13.94
C CYS A 41 -11.71 11.30 -12.78
N GLU A 42 -12.88 11.08 -12.22
CA GLU A 42 -13.30 11.66 -10.96
C GLU A 42 -13.25 10.61 -9.85
N PHE A 43 -12.81 10.99 -8.65
CA PHE A 43 -12.56 10.09 -7.56
C PHE A 43 -13.02 10.68 -6.23
N TYR A 44 -13.39 9.83 -5.28
CA TYR A 44 -13.70 10.26 -3.91
C TYR A 44 -12.50 10.12 -2.98
N TYR A 45 -11.92 8.93 -2.93
CA TYR A 45 -10.78 8.64 -2.07
C TYR A 45 -9.79 7.69 -2.77
N PRO A 46 -9.07 8.22 -3.78
CA PRO A 46 -8.19 7.42 -4.61
C PRO A 46 -6.89 7.05 -3.90
N PHE A 47 -6.43 5.84 -4.16
CA PHE A 47 -5.11 5.32 -3.79
C PHE A 47 -4.37 4.83 -5.03
N PHE A 48 -3.07 5.00 -5.06
CA PHE A 48 -2.24 4.27 -6.00
C PHE A 48 -2.18 2.80 -5.60
N LEU A 49 -2.16 1.92 -6.58
CA LEU A 49 -1.93 0.51 -6.35
C LEU A 49 -0.55 0.32 -5.70
N VAL A 50 -0.46 -0.48 -4.64
CA VAL A 50 0.79 -0.63 -3.87
C VAL A 50 1.87 -1.32 -4.71
N ASN A 51 1.52 -2.35 -5.49
CA ASN A 51 2.42 -3.04 -6.40
C ASN A 51 2.38 -2.48 -7.83
N SER A 52 2.25 -1.15 -7.98
CA SER A 52 2.19 -0.46 -9.27
C SER A 52 3.41 -0.70 -10.16
N PHE A 53 4.56 -1.05 -9.59
CA PHE A 53 5.77 -1.43 -10.31
C PHE A 53 5.61 -2.65 -11.23
N ALA A 54 4.58 -3.47 -11.00
CA ALA A 54 4.26 -4.63 -11.85
C ALA A 54 3.51 -4.25 -13.13
N TYR A 55 3.17 -2.98 -13.33
CA TYR A 55 2.34 -2.51 -14.44
C TYR A 55 3.02 -1.39 -15.22
N ASP A 56 2.74 -1.37 -16.52
CA ASP A 56 3.16 -0.33 -17.47
C ASP A 56 2.24 0.90 -17.50
N SER A 57 1.23 0.92 -16.63
CA SER A 57 0.18 1.93 -16.59
C SER A 57 -0.09 2.36 -15.16
N LEU A 58 -0.56 3.59 -14.99
CA LEU A 58 -1.03 4.05 -13.70
C LEU A 58 -2.33 3.35 -13.33
N ILE A 59 -2.37 2.73 -12.15
CA ILE A 59 -3.58 2.11 -11.62
C ILE A 59 -3.97 2.82 -10.33
N ILE A 60 -5.22 3.30 -10.31
CA ILE A 60 -5.83 3.99 -9.18
C ILE A 60 -7.00 3.17 -8.67
N TYR A 61 -7.02 2.88 -7.39
CA TYR A 61 -8.15 2.29 -6.69
C TYR A 61 -8.90 3.38 -5.94
N ASP A 62 -10.18 3.60 -6.27
CA ASP A 62 -11.06 4.50 -5.52
C ASP A 62 -11.84 3.70 -4.48
N SER A 63 -11.41 3.82 -3.24
CA SER A 63 -11.83 2.95 -2.14
C SER A 63 -13.35 2.98 -1.86
N PRO A 64 -14.03 4.14 -1.73
CA PRO A 64 -15.48 4.17 -1.49
C PRO A 64 -16.31 3.65 -2.66
N ALA A 65 -15.82 3.80 -3.86
CA ALA A 65 -16.51 3.36 -5.07
C ALA A 65 -16.21 1.89 -5.43
N ALA A 66 -15.20 1.28 -4.82
CA ALA A 66 -14.62 0.00 -5.22
C ALA A 66 -14.36 -0.04 -6.72
N THR A 67 -13.72 1.00 -7.25
CA THR A 67 -13.42 1.13 -8.68
C THR A 67 -11.92 1.11 -8.90
N LEU A 68 -11.48 0.33 -9.86
CA LEU A 68 -10.11 0.29 -10.33
C LEU A 68 -10.02 1.01 -11.66
N THR A 69 -9.21 2.06 -11.73
CA THR A 69 -9.03 2.87 -12.93
C THR A 69 -7.61 2.72 -13.45
N LYS A 70 -7.48 2.20 -14.66
CA LYS A 70 -6.21 2.10 -15.39
C LYS A 70 -6.07 3.30 -16.32
N ILE A 71 -4.91 3.96 -16.29
CA ILE A 71 -4.59 5.11 -17.14
C ILE A 71 -3.31 4.82 -17.90
N ASP A 72 -3.37 4.88 -19.22
CA ASP A 72 -2.21 4.85 -20.11
C ASP A 72 -1.57 6.25 -20.12
N LEU A 73 -0.43 6.39 -19.41
CA LEU A 73 0.23 7.68 -19.28
C LEU A 73 0.92 8.13 -20.58
N ALA A 74 1.42 7.20 -21.38
CA ALA A 74 2.05 7.53 -22.64
C ALA A 74 1.01 8.07 -23.63
N ALA A 75 -0.12 7.38 -23.79
CA ALA A 75 -1.24 7.83 -24.60
C ALA A 75 -1.82 9.17 -24.08
N LEU A 76 -1.84 9.38 -22.77
CA LEU A 76 -2.30 10.64 -22.17
C LEU A 76 -1.39 11.82 -22.55
N VAL A 77 -0.08 11.62 -22.51
CA VAL A 77 0.91 12.65 -22.89
C VAL A 77 0.77 13.01 -24.39
N GLU A 78 0.54 12.03 -25.23
CA GLU A 78 0.39 12.21 -26.67
C GLU A 78 -0.94 12.88 -27.04
N SER A 79 -2.06 12.33 -26.55
CA SER A 79 -3.40 12.78 -26.94
C SER A 79 -3.87 14.05 -26.22
N ARG A 80 -3.35 14.29 -25.01
CA ARG A 80 -3.87 15.33 -24.09
C ARG A 80 -5.37 15.17 -23.73
N ASP A 81 -5.93 14.00 -23.95
CA ASP A 81 -7.34 13.67 -23.74
C ASP A 81 -7.48 12.49 -22.79
N ILE A 82 -7.72 12.79 -21.50
CA ILE A 82 -7.82 11.76 -20.46
C ILE A 82 -8.93 10.74 -20.76
N ALA A 83 -10.03 11.15 -21.36
CA ALA A 83 -11.16 10.26 -21.62
C ALA A 83 -10.82 9.10 -22.59
N LYS A 84 -9.83 9.31 -23.45
CA LYS A 84 -9.35 8.28 -24.39
C LYS A 84 -8.33 7.31 -23.76
N CYS A 85 -7.76 7.68 -22.61
CA CYS A 85 -6.63 6.96 -22.00
C CYS A 85 -7.03 6.17 -20.76
N VAL A 86 -8.32 6.21 -20.40
CA VAL A 86 -8.85 5.66 -19.15
C VAL A 86 -9.70 4.44 -19.41
N ASN A 87 -9.47 3.40 -18.61
CA ASN A 87 -10.34 2.24 -18.50
C ASN A 87 -10.65 1.98 -17.03
N SER A 88 -11.94 1.95 -16.67
CA SER A 88 -12.41 1.75 -15.31
C SER A 88 -13.20 0.45 -15.17
N GLU A 89 -12.91 -0.27 -14.10
CA GLU A 89 -13.54 -1.54 -13.72
C GLU A 89 -14.19 -1.37 -12.34
N HIS A 90 -15.48 -1.70 -12.21
CA HIS A 90 -16.16 -1.81 -10.93
C HIS A 90 -15.85 -3.15 -10.30
N LEU A 91 -15.34 -3.11 -9.08
CA LEU A 91 -15.02 -4.29 -8.30
C LEU A 91 -16.23 -4.72 -7.44
N TYR A 92 -16.07 -5.82 -6.72
CA TYR A 92 -17.07 -6.25 -5.74
C TYR A 92 -17.24 -5.23 -4.63
N ARG A 93 -18.49 -4.95 -4.23
CA ARG A 93 -18.80 -3.95 -3.19
C ARG A 93 -18.19 -4.28 -1.83
N ASN A 94 -17.92 -5.55 -1.53
CA ASN A 94 -17.25 -5.96 -0.31
C ASN A 94 -15.78 -5.53 -0.23
N LEU A 95 -15.20 -5.01 -1.33
CA LEU A 95 -13.88 -4.41 -1.36
C LEU A 95 -13.86 -2.93 -0.96
N ASN A 96 -15.02 -2.30 -0.76
CA ASN A 96 -15.05 -0.91 -0.27
C ASN A 96 -14.22 -0.79 1.02
N PHE A 97 -13.45 0.31 1.10
CA PHE A 97 -12.58 0.62 2.24
C PHE A 97 -11.45 -0.38 2.50
N MET A 98 -11.03 -1.15 1.48
CA MET A 98 -9.76 -1.87 1.51
C MET A 98 -8.59 -0.89 1.32
N TYR A 99 -7.57 -1.01 2.16
CA TYR A 99 -6.32 -0.23 2.14
C TYR A 99 -5.14 -1.13 1.81
N ASN A 100 -3.97 -0.57 1.57
CA ASN A 100 -2.79 -1.33 1.10
C ASN A 100 -3.15 -2.22 -0.10
N PHE A 101 -3.95 -1.70 -1.01
CA PHE A 101 -4.56 -2.45 -2.09
C PHE A 101 -3.52 -2.89 -3.11
N ASN A 102 -3.44 -4.19 -3.32
CA ASN A 102 -2.60 -4.84 -4.33
C ASN A 102 -3.49 -5.69 -5.24
N LYS A 103 -3.05 -5.84 -6.48
CA LYS A 103 -3.71 -6.70 -7.48
C LYS A 103 -2.72 -7.76 -7.94
N ILE A 104 -3.16 -9.02 -7.93
CA ILE A 104 -2.49 -10.15 -8.58
C ILE A 104 -3.48 -10.82 -9.55
N ASP A 105 -3.03 -11.77 -10.33
CA ASP A 105 -3.89 -12.41 -11.34
C ASP A 105 -5.13 -13.06 -10.74
N SER A 106 -5.00 -13.74 -9.60
CA SER A 106 -6.08 -14.50 -8.95
C SER A 106 -6.86 -13.71 -7.90
N ALA A 107 -6.30 -12.65 -7.31
CA ALA A 107 -6.89 -12.00 -6.16
C ALA A 107 -6.57 -10.50 -6.06
N PHE A 108 -7.36 -9.80 -5.26
CA PHE A 108 -7.01 -8.53 -4.64
C PHE A 108 -6.54 -8.79 -3.21
N ILE A 109 -5.46 -8.13 -2.78
CA ILE A 109 -4.87 -8.32 -1.45
C ILE A 109 -4.77 -6.96 -0.78
N GLY A 110 -5.25 -6.86 0.47
CA GLY A 110 -5.20 -5.61 1.22
C GLY A 110 -5.75 -5.75 2.63
N THR A 111 -5.95 -4.62 3.30
CA THR A 111 -6.36 -4.55 4.70
C THR A 111 -7.68 -3.83 4.84
N PHE A 112 -8.62 -4.39 5.60
CA PHE A 112 -9.85 -3.71 6.00
C PHE A 112 -9.67 -3.08 7.38
N ILE A 113 -9.68 -1.75 7.47
CA ILE A 113 -9.46 -1.05 8.75
C ILE A 113 -10.67 -1.19 9.68
N GLU A 114 -11.88 -1.23 9.13
CA GLU A 114 -13.11 -1.25 9.92
C GLU A 114 -13.59 -2.66 10.30
N LYS A 115 -13.02 -3.70 9.67
CA LYS A 115 -13.41 -5.09 9.92
C LYS A 115 -12.33 -5.79 10.76
N ASP A 116 -12.76 -6.39 11.89
CA ASP A 116 -11.88 -7.20 12.77
C ASP A 116 -11.70 -8.62 12.23
N GLU A 117 -11.33 -8.75 10.96
CA GLU A 117 -11.40 -10.05 10.27
C GLU A 117 -10.03 -10.69 10.01
N GLY A 118 -8.92 -10.01 10.36
CA GLY A 118 -7.57 -10.55 10.15
C GLY A 118 -6.53 -9.47 9.88
N LEU A 119 -5.28 -9.87 9.74
CA LEU A 119 -4.17 -8.96 9.50
C LEU A 119 -4.30 -8.33 8.11
N PHE A 120 -4.51 -9.14 7.08
CA PHE A 120 -4.86 -8.73 5.73
C PHE A 120 -5.74 -9.78 5.06
N SER A 121 -6.34 -9.45 3.93
CA SER A 121 -7.33 -10.28 3.28
C SER A 121 -7.02 -10.48 1.81
N PHE A 122 -7.40 -11.65 1.30
CA PHE A 122 -7.47 -11.97 -0.12
C PHE A 122 -8.92 -11.89 -0.55
N CYS A 123 -9.21 -11.22 -1.65
CA CYS A 123 -10.49 -11.30 -2.33
C CYS A 123 -10.30 -11.95 -3.68
N ASN A 124 -10.91 -13.10 -3.90
CA ASN A 124 -10.87 -13.82 -5.17
C ASN A 124 -11.50 -12.96 -6.28
N ARG A 125 -10.78 -12.77 -7.38
CA ARG A 125 -11.22 -11.90 -8.48
C ARG A 125 -12.38 -12.46 -9.28
N ASN A 126 -12.62 -13.78 -9.24
CA ASN A 126 -13.66 -14.42 -10.04
C ASN A 126 -15.02 -14.46 -9.35
N ASN A 127 -15.04 -14.59 -8.01
CA ASN A 127 -16.27 -14.78 -7.26
C ASN A 127 -16.46 -13.79 -6.10
N GLY A 128 -15.47 -12.95 -5.80
CA GLY A 128 -15.53 -11.96 -4.71
C GLY A 128 -15.43 -12.55 -3.32
N GLU A 129 -15.10 -13.85 -3.18
CA GLU A 129 -14.93 -14.50 -1.89
C GLU A 129 -13.72 -13.93 -1.14
N ILE A 130 -13.90 -13.64 0.15
CA ILE A 130 -12.85 -13.08 1.01
C ILE A 130 -12.32 -14.18 1.93
N LYS A 131 -10.99 -14.35 1.90
CA LYS A 131 -10.21 -15.15 2.85
C LYS A 131 -9.33 -14.22 3.68
N ASN A 132 -9.43 -14.30 4.98
CA ASN A 132 -8.63 -13.48 5.90
C ASN A 132 -7.41 -14.26 6.40
N THR A 133 -6.31 -13.56 6.65
CA THR A 133 -5.12 -14.12 7.30
C THR A 133 -5.19 -13.86 8.80
N ASP A 134 -4.68 -14.81 9.58
CA ASP A 134 -4.63 -14.65 11.02
C ASP A 134 -3.66 -13.54 11.44
N TYR A 135 -3.90 -12.95 12.60
CA TYR A 135 -2.96 -12.04 13.24
C TYR A 135 -1.75 -12.81 13.74
N VAL A 136 -0.55 -12.41 13.31
CA VAL A 136 0.73 -12.97 13.79
C VAL A 136 1.67 -11.81 14.11
N PRO A 137 2.30 -11.76 15.31
CA PRO A 137 2.21 -12.76 16.39
C PRO A 137 0.83 -12.82 17.03
N TYR A 138 0.42 -14.02 17.42
CA TYR A 138 -0.83 -14.19 18.15
C TYR A 138 -0.73 -13.57 19.54
N TYR A 139 -1.66 -12.67 19.81
CA TYR A 139 -1.93 -12.25 21.18
C TYR A 139 -3.42 -12.26 21.43
N PHE A 140 -3.78 -12.50 22.70
CA PHE A 140 -5.18 -12.39 23.12
C PHE A 140 -5.70 -11.00 22.72
N TYR A 141 -6.48 -11.02 21.67
CA TYR A 141 -7.04 -9.82 21.08
C TYR A 141 -8.13 -9.28 22.00
N GLU A 142 -7.84 -8.27 22.77
CA GLU A 142 -8.86 -7.46 23.38
C GLU A 142 -9.39 -6.47 22.35
N LYS A 143 -10.71 -6.50 22.13
CA LYS A 143 -11.42 -5.61 21.22
C LYS A 143 -10.97 -4.15 21.42
N GLY A 144 -10.42 -3.52 20.38
CA GLY A 144 -9.96 -2.12 20.42
C GLY A 144 -8.45 -1.89 20.36
N ARG A 145 -7.62 -2.94 20.22
CA ARG A 145 -6.14 -2.81 20.09
C ARG A 145 -5.62 -3.04 18.67
N LYS A 146 -6.46 -2.86 17.66
CA LYS A 146 -6.06 -2.97 16.25
C LYS A 146 -4.91 -2.06 15.86
N ASP A 147 -4.80 -0.91 16.49
CA ASP A 147 -3.79 0.09 16.15
C ASP A 147 -2.37 -0.46 16.26
N ALA A 148 -2.11 -1.38 17.20
CA ALA A 148 -0.82 -2.05 17.34
C ALA A 148 -0.43 -2.84 16.09
N TYR A 149 -1.41 -3.40 15.38
CA TYR A 149 -1.22 -4.15 14.14
C TYR A 149 -1.26 -3.30 12.87
N CYS A 150 -1.16 -1.98 12.97
CA CYS A 150 -1.01 -1.12 11.80
C CYS A 150 0.24 -1.53 11.01
N HIS A 151 0.08 -1.79 9.72
CA HIS A 151 1.11 -2.37 8.87
C HIS A 151 0.96 -1.91 7.43
N HIS A 152 1.94 -2.28 6.60
CA HIS A 152 1.87 -2.20 5.15
C HIS A 152 1.80 -3.62 4.57
N VAL A 153 1.22 -3.76 3.38
CA VAL A 153 1.18 -5.02 2.64
C VAL A 153 1.84 -4.78 1.30
N LEU A 154 2.99 -5.40 1.08
CA LEU A 154 3.73 -5.37 -0.17
C LEU A 154 3.63 -6.73 -0.84
N VAL A 155 3.34 -6.79 -2.14
CA VAL A 155 3.08 -8.05 -2.85
C VAL A 155 3.94 -8.12 -4.11
N SER A 156 4.63 -9.26 -4.29
CA SER A 156 5.28 -9.65 -5.54
C SER A 156 4.72 -10.99 -6.00
N GLU A 157 4.00 -10.97 -7.10
CA GLU A 157 3.48 -12.20 -7.72
C GLU A 157 4.62 -13.04 -8.31
N LYS A 158 5.60 -12.38 -8.94
CA LYS A 158 6.79 -13.00 -9.51
C LYS A 158 7.59 -13.81 -8.47
N ASP A 159 7.73 -13.30 -7.26
CA ASP A 159 8.54 -13.91 -6.21
C ASP A 159 7.71 -14.78 -5.26
N ASN A 160 6.41 -14.95 -5.51
CA ASN A 160 5.47 -15.65 -4.63
C ASN A 160 5.59 -15.17 -3.17
N SER A 161 5.55 -13.83 -2.98
CA SER A 161 5.90 -13.23 -1.69
C SER A 161 4.99 -12.08 -1.32
N ILE A 162 4.61 -12.05 -0.02
CA ILE A 162 3.94 -10.93 0.63
C ILE A 162 4.81 -10.53 1.82
N ILE A 163 5.20 -9.25 1.88
CA ILE A 163 6.00 -8.68 2.96
C ILE A 163 5.15 -7.69 3.74
N VAL A 164 5.07 -7.89 5.05
CA VAL A 164 4.21 -7.14 5.97
C VAL A 164 5.05 -6.53 7.09
N PRO A 165 5.60 -5.32 6.91
CA PRO A 165 6.26 -4.56 7.96
C PRO A 165 5.24 -3.89 8.86
N PHE A 166 5.39 -4.03 10.18
CA PHE A 166 4.52 -3.41 11.16
C PHE A 166 4.97 -1.99 11.53
N LYS A 167 4.00 -1.09 11.67
CA LYS A 167 4.30 0.31 11.98
C LYS A 167 4.74 0.52 13.44
N TYR A 168 4.19 -0.25 14.36
CA TYR A 168 4.41 -0.07 15.80
C TYR A 168 5.05 -1.30 16.47
N MET A 169 5.45 -2.27 15.69
CA MET A 169 6.17 -3.44 16.15
C MET A 169 7.45 -3.60 15.31
N ASN A 170 8.55 -3.94 15.96
CA ASN A 170 9.82 -4.20 15.28
C ASN A 170 9.81 -5.57 14.56
N LEU A 171 8.79 -5.78 13.74
CA LEU A 171 8.57 -7.04 13.05
C LEU A 171 8.30 -6.82 11.56
N ILE A 172 8.77 -7.79 10.78
CA ILE A 172 8.43 -7.95 9.36
C ILE A 172 8.00 -9.39 9.16
N ASN A 173 6.74 -9.62 8.81
CA ASN A 173 6.27 -10.94 8.44
C ASN A 173 6.39 -11.14 6.94
N CYS A 174 6.82 -12.33 6.52
CA CYS A 174 6.87 -12.75 5.13
C CYS A 174 5.95 -13.96 4.93
N TYR A 175 5.06 -13.85 3.95
CA TYR A 175 4.09 -14.89 3.59
C TYR A 175 4.29 -15.31 2.13
N ASP A 176 3.78 -16.49 1.76
CA ASP A 176 3.52 -16.79 0.34
C ASP A 176 2.18 -16.20 -0.13
N LEU A 177 1.88 -16.34 -1.42
CA LEU A 177 0.63 -15.84 -2.01
C LEU A 177 -0.62 -16.66 -1.61
N ASP A 178 -0.45 -17.80 -0.93
CA ASP A 178 -1.54 -18.54 -0.30
C ASP A 178 -1.89 -18.01 1.10
N GLY A 179 -1.07 -17.08 1.62
CA GLY A 179 -1.22 -16.49 2.96
C GLY A 179 -0.56 -17.30 4.07
N ASN A 180 0.32 -18.26 3.75
CA ASN A 180 1.05 -19.01 4.77
C ASN A 180 2.26 -18.21 5.22
N LEU A 181 2.41 -18.01 6.53
CA LEU A 181 3.57 -17.36 7.13
C LEU A 181 4.81 -18.23 6.92
N LYS A 182 5.84 -17.67 6.29
CA LYS A 182 7.14 -18.32 6.05
C LYS A 182 8.15 -18.01 7.15
N VAL A 183 8.27 -16.72 7.49
CA VAL A 183 9.23 -16.24 8.47
C VAL A 183 8.80 -14.89 9.04
N THR A 184 9.17 -14.65 10.29
CA THR A 184 9.08 -13.35 10.95
C THR A 184 10.48 -12.86 11.25
N TYR A 185 10.83 -11.68 10.81
CA TYR A 185 12.08 -10.99 11.13
C TYR A 185 11.83 -9.98 12.25
N ALA A 186 12.73 -9.97 13.25
CA ALA A 186 12.89 -8.87 14.19
C ALA A 186 14.24 -8.21 13.90
N LEU A 187 14.31 -6.89 13.92
CA LEU A 187 15.58 -6.19 13.69
C LEU A 187 16.39 -6.13 14.99
N ASP A 188 17.54 -6.81 15.02
CA ASP A 188 18.37 -7.01 16.23
C ASP A 188 18.91 -5.71 16.84
N TRP A 189 19.02 -4.61 16.04
CA TRP A 189 19.50 -3.33 16.57
C TRP A 189 18.45 -2.57 17.40
N ILE A 190 17.20 -3.05 17.41
CA ILE A 190 16.12 -2.48 18.22
C ILE A 190 15.97 -3.36 19.47
N LYS A 191 16.44 -2.86 20.60
CA LYS A 191 16.39 -3.56 21.89
C LYS A 191 15.02 -3.50 22.59
N GLU A 192 14.00 -2.95 21.94
CA GLU A 192 12.68 -2.86 22.53
C GLU A 192 11.98 -4.22 22.48
N GLU A 193 11.37 -4.60 23.59
CA GLU A 193 10.51 -5.78 23.65
C GLU A 193 9.32 -5.59 22.69
N ILE A 194 8.98 -6.66 21.97
CA ILE A 194 7.80 -6.68 21.11
C ILE A 194 6.58 -6.62 22.01
N ASN A 195 6.00 -5.44 22.11
CA ASN A 195 4.81 -5.22 22.91
C ASN A 195 3.56 -5.22 22.01
N THR A 196 2.88 -6.34 21.93
CA THR A 196 1.65 -6.50 21.15
C THR A 196 0.41 -6.01 21.88
N GLN A 197 0.54 -5.63 23.15
CA GLN A 197 -0.54 -5.03 23.96
C GLN A 197 -0.51 -3.51 23.93
N ILE A 198 0.21 -2.92 22.99
CA ILE A 198 0.37 -1.46 22.90
C ILE A 198 -0.99 -0.82 22.59
N ARG A 199 -1.40 0.08 23.46
CA ARG A 199 -2.32 1.15 23.09
C ARG A 199 -1.48 2.23 22.44
N VAL A 200 -1.73 2.50 21.17
CA VAL A 200 -0.97 3.51 20.41
C VAL A 200 -1.26 4.89 21.00
N ASP A 201 -0.22 5.56 21.45
CA ASP A 201 -0.24 6.92 21.99
C ASP A 201 1.01 7.68 21.52
N ASP A 202 1.19 8.92 21.98
CA ASP A 202 2.31 9.78 21.57
C ASP A 202 3.68 9.20 21.97
N HIS A 203 3.73 8.32 22.97
CA HIS A 203 4.95 7.66 23.44
C HIS A 203 5.25 6.34 22.73
N THR A 204 4.37 5.89 21.86
CA THR A 204 4.56 4.66 21.09
C THR A 204 5.68 4.83 20.06
N THR A 205 6.59 3.87 19.99
CA THR A 205 7.67 3.86 19.00
C THR A 205 7.12 3.56 17.60
N VAL A 206 7.43 4.42 16.64
CA VAL A 206 7.18 4.18 15.22
C VAL A 206 8.37 3.42 14.65
N THR A 207 8.13 2.22 14.14
CA THR A 207 9.17 1.41 13.49
C THR A 207 9.13 1.60 11.97
N PHE A 208 8.21 1.00 11.26
CA PHE A 208 8.12 1.14 9.81
C PHE A 208 6.99 2.10 9.42
N TYR A 209 7.33 3.39 9.27
CA TYR A 209 6.35 4.44 8.97
C TYR A 209 5.77 4.34 7.56
N ARG A 210 6.60 3.95 6.59
CA ARG A 210 6.22 3.75 5.20
C ARG A 210 6.94 2.54 4.62
N ALA A 211 6.33 1.93 3.64
CA ALA A 211 6.94 0.88 2.85
C ALA A 211 6.65 1.13 1.37
N TYR A 212 7.62 0.84 0.54
CA TYR A 212 7.54 0.92 -0.92
C TYR A 212 8.22 -0.29 -1.53
N ALA A 213 7.75 -0.74 -2.68
CA ALA A 213 8.31 -1.90 -3.36
C ALA A 213 8.67 -1.58 -4.81
N THR A 214 9.66 -2.28 -5.31
CA THR A 214 10.05 -2.35 -6.72
C THR A 214 10.06 -3.82 -7.15
N GLN A 215 10.38 -4.08 -8.41
CA GLN A 215 10.49 -5.47 -8.89
C GLN A 215 11.50 -6.32 -8.12
N ASN A 216 12.53 -5.73 -7.53
CA ASN A 216 13.63 -6.47 -6.92
C ASN A 216 13.71 -6.30 -5.41
N TYR A 217 13.25 -5.18 -4.85
CA TYR A 217 13.47 -4.81 -3.47
C TYR A 217 12.25 -4.15 -2.84
N CYS A 218 12.12 -4.34 -1.53
CA CYS A 218 11.25 -3.57 -0.66
C CYS A 218 12.08 -2.55 0.13
N TYR A 219 11.61 -1.32 0.18
CA TYR A 219 12.22 -0.19 0.89
C TYR A 219 11.32 0.16 2.06
N LEU A 220 11.80 -0.06 3.26
CA LEU A 220 11.05 0.16 4.49
C LEU A 220 11.64 1.38 5.20
N LEU A 221 10.83 2.43 5.36
CA LEU A 221 11.24 3.63 6.06
C LEU A 221 11.12 3.39 7.57
N TRP A 222 12.25 3.25 8.23
CA TRP A 222 12.34 3.05 9.66
C TRP A 222 12.61 4.39 10.37
N GLU A 223 11.80 4.75 11.34
CA GLU A 223 11.96 5.97 12.15
C GLU A 223 12.62 5.66 13.49
N GLY A 224 12.18 4.63 14.21
CA GLY A 224 12.75 4.20 15.49
C GLY A 224 12.67 5.26 16.58
N CYS A 225 11.65 6.11 16.54
CA CYS A 225 11.40 7.16 17.51
C CYS A 225 9.93 7.16 17.94
N LYS A 226 9.62 7.85 19.02
CA LYS A 226 8.24 8.02 19.48
C LYS A 226 7.42 8.85 18.51
N ILE A 227 6.09 8.67 18.50
CA ILE A 227 5.16 9.44 17.63
C ILE A 227 5.37 10.94 17.84
N GLU A 228 5.49 11.41 19.08
CA GLU A 228 5.72 12.83 19.43
C GLU A 228 7.02 13.40 18.85
N ASP A 229 8.00 12.53 18.59
CA ASP A 229 9.31 12.88 18.05
C ASP A 229 9.45 12.59 16.54
N ALA A 230 8.42 12.01 15.92
CA ALA A 230 8.41 11.71 14.50
C ALA A 230 8.74 12.98 13.69
N ARG A 231 9.60 12.84 12.67
CA ARG A 231 10.16 13.91 11.84
C ARG A 231 11.29 14.75 12.48
N LYS A 232 11.63 14.53 13.74
CA LYS A 232 12.79 15.20 14.38
C LYS A 232 14.11 14.47 14.14
N TYR A 233 14.02 13.17 13.84
CA TYR A 233 15.17 12.29 13.65
C TYR A 233 15.30 11.84 12.19
N PRO A 234 16.52 11.56 11.73
CA PRO A 234 16.74 11.06 10.38
C PRO A 234 16.12 9.67 10.21
N THR A 235 15.29 9.50 9.21
CA THR A 235 14.72 8.23 8.81
C THR A 235 15.81 7.35 8.19
N LYS A 236 15.85 6.07 8.56
CA LYS A 236 16.67 5.05 7.91
C LYS A 236 15.86 4.30 6.87
N ILE A 237 16.51 3.86 5.82
CA ILE A 237 15.90 2.98 4.82
C ILE A 237 16.45 1.59 5.03
N VAL A 238 15.58 0.65 5.36
CA VAL A 238 15.89 -0.78 5.36
C VAL A 238 15.54 -1.32 3.98
N VAL A 239 16.51 -1.93 3.31
CA VAL A 239 16.33 -2.53 1.99
C VAL A 239 16.27 -4.04 2.15
N MET A 240 15.20 -4.63 1.67
CA MET A 240 14.95 -6.06 1.77
C MET A 240 14.62 -6.62 0.39
N SER A 241 15.22 -7.73 0.01
CA SER A 241 14.81 -8.45 -1.20
C SER A 241 13.53 -9.26 -0.96
N TRP A 242 12.82 -9.63 -2.01
CA TRP A 242 11.58 -10.39 -1.91
C TRP A 242 11.73 -11.79 -1.27
N ASN A 243 12.94 -12.33 -1.27
CA ASN A 243 13.26 -13.60 -0.57
C ASN A 243 13.66 -13.41 0.91
N GLY A 244 13.47 -12.21 1.46
CA GLY A 244 13.69 -11.92 2.87
C GLY A 244 15.13 -11.60 3.26
N LYS A 245 16.05 -11.41 2.32
CA LYS A 245 17.43 -10.98 2.65
C LYS A 245 17.45 -9.46 2.85
N LEU A 246 17.98 -9.06 4.00
CA LEU A 246 18.29 -7.67 4.38
C LEU A 246 19.65 -7.28 3.85
#